data_62817f626a28123fb3c7ed42abcf5373
#
_entry.id   62817f626a28123fb3c7ed42abcf5373
#
_cell.length_a   1.000
_cell.length_b   1.000
_cell.length_c   1.000
_cell.angle_alpha   90.00
_cell.angle_beta   90.00
_cell.angle_gamma   90.00
#
_symmetry.space_group_name_H-M   'P 1'
#
loop_
_entity.id
_entity.type
_entity.pdbx_description
1 polymer ?
#
loop_
_entity_poly.entity_id
_entity_poly.type
_entity_poly.pdbx_seq_one_letter_code
_entity_poly.pdbx_strand_id
1 'polypeptide(L)'
;MKTINFNKQILATMAIAFLCCFSAKAQDTKEWSIIPYTKIGYVLDGSVRLLDEVYHANAGVDAKVSFNEHWSLLAGVEYNYRWGFSEGGYIFPDDHREGLRHFIRIPVRAEFTHKWFYVNAGLFVERATNTRYDANETINFGIGPEVELGGRIRLSENDRLRIGMQSQLCANHVTEKGQSSFYGGFFGTFLTMGYEHRF
;
A
#
# COMPACT_ATOMS: atom_id res chain seq x y z
N MET A 1 25.33 15.10 16.74
CA MET A 1 24.06 14.32 16.72
C MET A 1 24.23 13.18 15.71
N LYS A 2 24.17 11.91 16.15
CA LYS A 2 24.26 10.76 15.24
C LYS A 2 22.88 10.65 14.54
N THR A 3 22.84 10.93 13.27
CA THR A 3 21.68 10.60 12.40
C THR A 3 21.53 9.08 12.40
N ILE A 4 20.57 8.60 13.14
CA ILE A 4 20.19 7.19 13.14
C ILE A 4 19.78 6.87 11.71
N ASN A 5 20.48 5.90 11.10
CA ASN A 5 20.17 5.39 9.77
C ASN A 5 18.86 4.59 9.81
N PHE A 6 17.75 5.29 10.06
CA PHE A 6 16.41 4.76 10.22
C PHE A 6 15.99 3.89 9.02
N ASN A 7 16.41 4.28 7.82
CA ASN A 7 16.12 3.53 6.60
C ASN A 7 16.73 2.12 6.56
N LYS A 8 17.95 1.94 7.09
CA LYS A 8 18.62 0.62 7.10
C LYS A 8 18.02 -0.32 8.14
N GLN A 9 17.62 0.22 9.29
CA GLN A 9 17.01 -0.59 10.35
C GLN A 9 15.60 -1.06 9.99
N ILE A 10 14.76 -0.21 9.39
CA ILE A 10 13.42 -0.61 8.93
C ILE A 10 13.55 -1.67 7.84
N LEU A 11 14.42 -1.47 6.85
CA LEU A 11 14.66 -2.45 5.79
C LEU A 11 15.17 -3.78 6.35
N ALA A 12 16.09 -3.72 7.31
CA ALA A 12 16.61 -4.92 7.99
C ALA A 12 15.54 -5.63 8.81
N THR A 13 14.71 -4.89 9.55
CA THR A 13 13.62 -5.47 10.35
C THR A 13 12.54 -6.10 9.46
N MET A 14 12.20 -5.45 8.36
CA MET A 14 11.25 -6.00 7.38
C MET A 14 11.84 -7.22 6.67
N ALA A 15 13.12 -7.20 6.29
CA ALA A 15 13.81 -8.35 5.72
C ALA A 15 13.89 -9.50 6.71
N ILE A 16 14.16 -9.25 8.00
CA ILE A 16 14.17 -10.25 9.05
C ILE A 16 12.77 -10.81 9.29
N ALA A 17 11.73 -9.97 9.36
CA ALA A 17 10.34 -10.41 9.47
C ALA A 17 9.94 -11.29 8.27
N PHE A 18 10.33 -10.88 7.06
CA PHE A 18 10.11 -11.64 5.84
C PHE A 18 10.87 -12.99 5.89
N LEU A 19 12.13 -12.99 6.26
CA LEU A 19 12.95 -14.20 6.43
C LEU A 19 12.44 -15.10 7.56
N CYS A 20 11.95 -14.56 8.67
CA CYS A 20 11.34 -15.34 9.75
C CYS A 20 10.04 -16.03 9.29
N CYS A 21 9.24 -15.39 8.42
CA CYS A 21 8.10 -16.04 7.78
C CYS A 21 8.51 -17.23 6.91
N PHE A 22 9.67 -17.13 6.23
CA PHE A 22 10.23 -18.26 5.45
C PHE A 22 10.83 -19.36 6.33
N SER A 23 11.40 -18.99 7.48
CA SER A 23 12.12 -19.94 8.35
C SER A 23 11.22 -20.70 9.31
N ALA A 24 9.98 -20.26 9.53
CA ALA A 24 9.02 -20.99 10.33
C ALA A 24 8.76 -22.34 9.64
N LYS A 25 9.42 -23.39 10.11
CA LYS A 25 9.10 -24.78 9.78
C LYS A 25 7.68 -25.07 10.29
N ALA A 26 6.69 -24.66 9.55
CA ALA A 26 5.33 -25.10 9.80
C ALA A 26 5.11 -26.39 9.02
N GLN A 27 4.45 -27.28 9.70
CA GLN A 27 3.96 -28.56 9.25
C GLN A 27 3.43 -28.58 7.80
N ASP A 28 3.48 -29.72 7.20
CA ASP A 28 3.25 -30.20 5.82
C ASP A 28 2.09 -29.63 4.97
N THR A 29 1.53 -28.46 5.25
CA THR A 29 0.38 -27.90 4.53
C THR A 29 0.48 -26.42 4.18
N LYS A 30 1.70 -25.90 4.01
CA LYS A 30 1.84 -24.51 3.54
C LYS A 30 1.56 -24.41 2.06
N GLU A 31 0.46 -23.77 1.71
CA GLU A 31 0.16 -23.42 0.33
C GLU A 31 0.70 -22.01 0.04
N TRP A 32 1.41 -21.90 -1.07
CA TRP A 32 1.89 -20.64 -1.59
C TRP A 32 1.01 -20.17 -2.73
N SER A 33 0.82 -18.88 -2.82
CA SER A 33 0.15 -18.25 -3.96
C SER A 33 0.85 -16.96 -4.35
N ILE A 34 0.73 -16.60 -5.61
CA ILE A 34 1.09 -15.30 -6.15
C ILE A 34 -0.19 -14.58 -6.57
N ILE A 35 -0.27 -13.27 -6.28
CA ILE A 35 -1.45 -12.45 -6.57
C ILE A 35 -1.02 -11.17 -7.26
N PRO A 36 -0.87 -11.13 -8.59
CA PRO A 36 -0.87 -9.87 -9.32
C PRO A 36 -2.23 -9.18 -9.18
N TYR A 37 -2.22 -7.87 -8.97
CA TYR A 37 -3.45 -7.10 -8.78
C TYR A 37 -3.32 -5.67 -9.30
N THR A 38 -4.47 -5.06 -9.52
CA THR A 38 -4.61 -3.64 -9.80
C THR A 38 -5.65 -3.04 -8.87
N LYS A 39 -5.49 -1.75 -8.59
CA LYS A 39 -6.44 -0.97 -7.79
C LYS A 39 -6.67 0.37 -8.48
N ILE A 40 -7.89 0.84 -8.42
CA ILE A 40 -8.25 2.19 -8.81
C ILE A 40 -9.09 2.79 -7.71
N GLY A 41 -8.85 4.02 -7.35
CA GLY A 41 -9.55 4.62 -6.23
C GLY A 41 -9.34 6.10 -6.10
N TYR A 42 -9.89 6.59 -5.03
CA TYR A 42 -10.04 7.96 -4.69
C TYR A 42 -9.58 8.20 -3.26
N VAL A 43 -8.88 9.29 -3.05
CA VAL A 43 -8.36 9.67 -1.74
C VAL A 43 -8.88 11.05 -1.37
N LEU A 44 -9.43 11.14 -0.16
CA LEU A 44 -9.76 12.40 0.50
C LEU A 44 -8.54 12.86 1.30
N ASP A 45 -8.05 14.04 1.01
CA ASP A 45 -7.06 14.68 1.87
C ASP A 45 -7.77 15.19 3.13
N GLY A 46 -7.37 14.68 4.29
CA GLY A 46 -7.88 15.10 5.61
C GLY A 46 -7.30 16.42 6.11
N SER A 47 -6.46 17.10 5.36
CA SER A 47 -6.03 18.45 5.70
C SER A 47 -7.22 19.42 5.56
N VAL A 48 -7.60 20.03 6.66
CA VAL A 48 -8.85 20.75 6.98
C VAL A 48 -9.23 21.89 6.02
N ARG A 49 -8.58 22.06 4.90
CA ARG A 49 -8.78 23.29 4.12
C ARG A 49 -9.44 23.13 2.75
N LEU A 50 -9.34 22.00 2.09
CA LEU A 50 -10.04 21.82 0.79
C LEU A 50 -10.08 20.31 0.45
N LEU A 51 -11.22 19.82 0.05
CA LEU A 51 -11.43 18.47 -0.48
C LEU A 51 -10.76 18.38 -1.86
N ASP A 52 -9.45 18.25 -1.88
CA ASP A 52 -8.75 18.00 -3.11
C ASP A 52 -8.93 16.53 -3.49
N GLU A 53 -9.51 16.33 -4.66
CA GLU A 53 -9.76 15.01 -5.21
C GLU A 53 -8.47 14.45 -5.81
N VAL A 54 -7.93 13.42 -5.20
CA VAL A 54 -6.75 12.71 -5.71
C VAL A 54 -7.15 11.31 -6.14
N TYR A 55 -6.99 11.02 -7.42
CA TYR A 55 -7.21 9.70 -7.98
C TYR A 55 -5.93 8.87 -7.90
N HIS A 56 -6.08 7.58 -7.69
CA HIS A 56 -4.97 6.62 -7.63
C HIS A 56 -5.23 5.46 -8.57
N ALA A 57 -4.18 5.04 -9.28
CA ALA A 57 -4.11 3.76 -9.95
C ALA A 57 -2.87 3.02 -9.46
N ASN A 58 -3.07 1.81 -8.98
CA ASN A 58 -2.01 0.99 -8.41
C ASN A 58 -1.93 -0.33 -9.16
N ALA A 59 -0.71 -0.84 -9.29
CA ALA A 59 -0.46 -2.19 -9.77
C ALA A 59 0.58 -2.84 -8.87
N GLY A 60 0.36 -4.09 -8.50
CA GLY A 60 1.25 -4.78 -7.57
C GLY A 60 1.21 -6.28 -7.69
N VAL A 61 2.08 -6.91 -6.92
CA VAL A 61 2.16 -8.37 -6.78
C VAL A 61 2.35 -8.70 -5.30
N ASP A 62 1.51 -9.57 -4.77
CA ASP A 62 1.66 -10.16 -3.43
C ASP A 62 2.12 -11.60 -3.52
N ALA A 63 2.99 -11.98 -2.61
CA ALA A 63 3.20 -13.37 -2.22
C ALA A 63 2.30 -13.67 -1.01
N LYS A 64 1.57 -14.77 -1.06
CA LYS A 64 0.68 -15.23 0.00
C LYS A 64 1.13 -16.57 0.52
N VAL A 65 1.15 -16.70 1.85
CA VAL A 65 1.39 -17.97 2.56
C VAL A 65 0.19 -18.28 3.42
N SER A 66 -0.47 -19.40 3.14
CA SER A 66 -1.59 -19.89 3.94
C SER A 66 -1.09 -20.80 5.06
N PHE A 67 -1.49 -20.51 6.30
CA PHE A 67 -1.12 -21.29 7.48
C PHE A 67 -2.14 -22.40 7.79
N ASN A 68 -3.39 -22.14 7.41
CA ASN A 68 -4.51 -23.07 7.51
C ASN A 68 -5.60 -22.67 6.50
N GLU A 69 -6.76 -23.32 6.55
CA GLU A 69 -7.89 -23.07 5.64
C GLU A 69 -8.42 -21.63 5.68
N HIS A 70 -8.17 -20.90 6.77
CA HIS A 70 -8.75 -19.58 7.00
C HIS A 70 -7.72 -18.46 7.03
N TRP A 71 -6.51 -18.69 7.53
CA TRP A 71 -5.55 -17.64 7.78
C TRP A 71 -4.35 -17.68 6.86
N SER A 72 -4.00 -16.53 6.32
CA SER A 72 -2.84 -16.33 5.45
C SER A 72 -2.12 -15.02 5.78
N LEU A 73 -0.86 -14.94 5.41
CA LEU A 73 -0.08 -13.72 5.40
C LEU A 73 0.22 -13.34 3.95
N LEU A 74 0.06 -12.06 3.63
CA LEU A 74 0.40 -11.47 2.35
C LEU A 74 1.50 -10.44 2.54
N ALA A 75 2.47 -10.44 1.64
CA ALA A 75 3.46 -9.37 1.54
C ALA A 75 3.78 -9.14 0.06
N GLY A 76 3.95 -7.88 -0.33
CA GLY A 76 4.12 -7.58 -1.74
C GLY A 76 4.85 -6.28 -2.03
N VAL A 77 4.86 -5.95 -3.30
CA VAL A 77 5.33 -4.67 -3.83
C VAL A 77 4.25 -4.10 -4.72
N GLU A 78 3.96 -2.84 -4.54
CA GLU A 78 2.95 -2.10 -5.27
C GLU A 78 3.55 -0.81 -5.82
N TYR A 79 3.28 -0.53 -7.08
CA TYR A 79 3.51 0.76 -7.70
C TYR A 79 2.22 1.56 -7.64
N ASN A 80 2.30 2.78 -7.10
CA ASN A 80 1.17 3.65 -6.91
C ASN A 80 1.39 4.92 -7.73
N TYR A 81 0.44 5.20 -8.60
CA TYR A 81 0.38 6.38 -9.44
C TYR A 81 -0.77 7.27 -8.97
N ARG A 82 -0.44 8.54 -8.67
CA ARG A 82 -1.41 9.51 -8.15
C ARG A 82 -1.51 10.69 -9.10
N TRP A 83 -2.73 11.10 -9.38
CA TRP A 83 -3.03 12.32 -10.11
C TRP A 83 -4.21 13.03 -9.45
N GLY A 84 -4.23 14.35 -9.50
CA GLY A 84 -5.29 15.13 -8.86
C GLY A 84 -5.45 16.48 -9.52
N PHE A 85 -6.62 17.05 -9.31
CA PHE A 85 -6.97 18.40 -9.70
C PHE A 85 -7.21 19.18 -8.41
N SER A 86 -6.49 20.30 -8.24
CA SER A 86 -6.74 21.24 -7.15
C SER A 86 -7.40 22.48 -7.71
N GLU A 87 -8.63 22.76 -7.27
CA GLU A 87 -9.31 24.02 -7.60
C GLU A 87 -8.84 25.21 -6.75
N GLY A 88 -7.99 24.98 -5.75
CA GLY A 88 -7.65 25.94 -4.68
C GLY A 88 -6.22 26.40 -4.56
N GLY A 89 -5.31 26.11 -5.48
CA GLY A 89 -3.99 26.76 -5.54
C GLY A 89 -3.03 26.55 -4.37
N TYR A 90 -3.32 25.64 -3.41
CA TYR A 90 -2.48 25.46 -2.21
C TYR A 90 -1.68 24.15 -2.17
N ILE A 91 -2.01 23.19 -2.98
CA ILE A 91 -1.23 21.93 -3.07
C ILE A 91 -0.35 21.91 -4.32
N PHE A 92 -0.69 22.69 -5.33
CA PHE A 92 0.10 22.86 -6.54
C PHE A 92 0.22 24.36 -6.83
N PRO A 93 1.39 25.00 -6.58
CA PRO A 93 1.56 26.39 -6.94
C PRO A 93 1.40 26.58 -8.44
N ASP A 94 0.64 27.57 -8.81
CA ASP A 94 0.38 28.32 -10.07
C ASP A 94 0.91 27.83 -11.42
N ASP A 95 1.53 26.71 -11.50
CA ASP A 95 1.96 26.14 -12.77
C ASP A 95 1.00 24.95 -13.02
N HIS A 96 0.20 25.02 -14.07
CA HIS A 96 -0.73 23.99 -14.55
C HIS A 96 -0.08 22.60 -14.81
N ARG A 97 0.89 22.23 -14.02
CA ARG A 97 1.54 20.93 -14.01
C ARG A 97 0.68 20.00 -13.20
N GLU A 98 -0.03 19.17 -13.92
CA GLU A 98 -0.60 17.94 -13.39
C GLU A 98 0.40 17.30 -12.43
N GLY A 99 0.07 17.30 -11.15
CA GLY A 99 0.95 16.78 -10.10
C GLY A 99 1.02 15.27 -10.14
N LEU A 100 1.70 14.72 -11.15
CA LEU A 100 1.93 13.30 -11.29
C LEU A 100 2.92 12.82 -10.22
N ARG A 101 2.49 11.87 -9.39
CA ARG A 101 3.33 11.31 -8.35
C ARG A 101 3.39 9.81 -8.44
N HIS A 102 4.59 9.31 -8.22
CA HIS A 102 4.92 7.91 -8.29
C HIS A 102 5.45 7.44 -6.94
N PHE A 103 4.89 6.36 -6.41
CA PHE A 103 5.33 5.77 -5.16
C PHE A 103 5.58 4.27 -5.35
N ILE A 104 6.58 3.78 -4.65
CA ILE A 104 6.75 2.34 -4.42
C ILE A 104 6.27 2.05 -3.01
N ARG A 105 5.44 1.04 -2.87
CA ARG A 105 4.78 0.65 -1.63
C ARG A 105 5.07 -0.81 -1.32
N ILE A 106 5.21 -1.10 -0.05
CA ILE A 106 5.41 -2.45 0.49
C ILE A 106 4.29 -2.70 1.50
N PRO A 107 3.20 -3.39 1.10
CA PRO A 107 2.16 -3.82 2.01
C PRO A 107 2.52 -5.13 2.71
N VAL A 108 2.07 -5.28 3.97
CA VAL A 108 2.08 -6.54 4.72
C VAL A 108 0.74 -6.70 5.40
N ARG A 109 0.03 -7.78 5.12
CA ARG A 109 -1.37 -7.99 5.51
C ARG A 109 -1.61 -9.40 6.06
N ALA A 110 -2.42 -9.51 7.09
CA ALA A 110 -3.05 -10.77 7.48
C ALA A 110 -4.38 -10.91 6.72
N GLU A 111 -4.67 -12.08 6.22
CA GLU A 111 -5.91 -12.38 5.51
C GLU A 111 -6.68 -13.48 6.22
N PHE A 112 -7.96 -13.23 6.45
CA PHE A 112 -8.95 -14.23 6.82
C PHE A 112 -9.80 -14.56 5.62
N THR A 113 -10.00 -15.85 5.36
CA THR A 113 -10.76 -16.36 4.23
C THR A 113 -11.85 -17.33 4.71
N HIS A 114 -13.08 -17.16 4.22
CA HIS A 114 -14.16 -18.11 4.45
C HIS A 114 -14.98 -18.29 3.16
N LYS A 115 -15.01 -19.52 2.63
CA LYS A 115 -15.70 -19.84 1.36
C LYS A 115 -15.22 -18.95 0.21
N TRP A 116 -16.13 -18.13 -0.31
CA TRP A 116 -15.87 -17.18 -1.41
C TRP A 116 -15.40 -15.79 -0.94
N PHE A 117 -15.45 -15.53 0.33
CA PHE A 117 -15.20 -14.22 0.95
C PHE A 117 -13.81 -14.15 1.56
N TYR A 118 -13.19 -12.98 1.54
CA TYR A 118 -11.96 -12.68 2.28
C TYR A 118 -11.99 -11.29 2.89
N VAL A 119 -11.27 -11.15 3.99
CA VAL A 119 -10.90 -9.88 4.61
C VAL A 119 -9.41 -9.90 4.82
N ASN A 120 -8.72 -8.86 4.41
CA ASN A 120 -7.35 -8.66 4.83
C ASN A 120 -7.18 -7.31 5.54
N ALA A 121 -6.23 -7.26 6.48
CA ALA A 121 -5.88 -6.06 7.22
C ALA A 121 -4.37 -6.04 7.45
N GLY A 122 -3.78 -4.87 7.38
CA GLY A 122 -2.34 -4.74 7.54
C GLY A 122 -1.84 -3.33 7.57
N LEU A 123 -0.55 -3.23 7.35
CA LEU A 123 0.19 -1.98 7.29
C LEU A 123 0.94 -1.90 5.96
N PHE A 124 1.19 -0.68 5.52
CA PHE A 124 2.08 -0.44 4.41
C PHE A 124 3.08 0.65 4.74
N VAL A 125 4.19 0.62 4.04
CA VAL A 125 5.16 1.72 3.94
C VAL A 125 5.29 2.07 2.47
N GLU A 126 5.28 3.36 2.15
CA GLU A 126 5.48 3.83 0.78
C GLU A 126 6.57 4.89 0.71
N ARG A 127 7.22 4.99 -0.44
CA ARG A 127 8.22 6.01 -0.73
C ARG A 127 7.96 6.61 -2.10
N ALA A 128 8.00 7.94 -2.16
CA ALA A 128 7.94 8.65 -3.43
C ALA A 128 9.22 8.39 -4.24
N THR A 129 9.06 8.05 -5.51
CA THR A 129 10.18 7.88 -6.45
C THR A 129 10.54 9.17 -7.15
N ASN A 130 9.59 10.11 -7.24
CA ASN A 130 9.79 11.46 -7.76
C ASN A 130 9.47 12.47 -6.65
N THR A 131 10.49 13.07 -6.05
CA THR A 131 10.39 13.78 -4.77
C THR A 131 10.26 15.30 -4.92
N ARG A 132 10.27 15.84 -6.12
CA ARG A 132 10.17 17.29 -6.28
C ARG A 132 8.73 17.75 -6.18
N TYR A 133 8.37 18.23 -5.03
CA TYR A 133 7.13 18.94 -4.79
C TYR A 133 7.28 20.41 -5.16
N ASP A 134 8.03 21.09 -4.42
CA ASP A 134 8.49 22.46 -4.62
C ASP A 134 9.97 22.48 -4.24
N ALA A 135 10.69 23.53 -4.56
CA ALA A 135 12.10 23.66 -4.23
C ALA A 135 12.41 23.48 -2.72
N ASN A 136 11.39 23.49 -1.86
CA ASN A 136 11.50 23.51 -0.41
C ASN A 136 10.87 22.33 0.32
N GLU A 137 10.10 21.46 -0.36
CA GLU A 137 9.40 20.30 0.27
C GLU A 137 9.81 18.98 -0.34
N THR A 138 10.02 17.97 0.50
CA THR A 138 10.31 16.60 0.10
C THR A 138 9.47 15.63 0.89
N ILE A 139 8.63 14.83 0.22
CA ILE A 139 7.97 13.69 0.83
C ILE A 139 8.98 12.57 0.93
N ASN A 140 9.32 12.16 2.16
CA ASN A 140 10.32 11.12 2.40
C ASN A 140 9.70 9.72 2.32
N PHE A 141 8.64 9.50 3.09
CA PHE A 141 7.90 8.24 3.09
C PHE A 141 6.49 8.43 3.66
N GLY A 142 5.61 7.49 3.36
CA GLY A 142 4.29 7.35 3.97
C GLY A 142 4.17 6.01 4.69
N ILE A 143 3.34 5.97 5.71
CA ILE A 143 3.00 4.76 6.44
C ILE A 143 1.53 4.79 6.83
N GLY A 144 0.88 3.63 6.86
CA GLY A 144 -0.50 3.58 7.31
C GLY A 144 -1.10 2.19 7.37
N PRO A 145 -2.25 2.07 8.04
CA PRO A 145 -3.07 0.87 8.00
C PRO A 145 -3.89 0.79 6.71
N GLU A 146 -4.19 -0.44 6.33
CA GLU A 146 -5.12 -0.75 5.24
C GLU A 146 -5.99 -1.94 5.59
N VAL A 147 -7.22 -1.93 5.09
CA VAL A 147 -8.18 -3.03 5.21
C VAL A 147 -8.83 -3.25 3.86
N GLU A 148 -8.93 -4.49 3.43
CA GLU A 148 -9.62 -4.88 2.21
C GLU A 148 -10.66 -5.96 2.51
N LEU A 149 -11.80 -5.85 1.85
CA LEU A 149 -12.92 -6.77 1.92
C LEU A 149 -13.31 -7.20 0.51
N GLY A 150 -13.41 -8.49 0.25
CA GLY A 150 -13.70 -8.93 -1.11
C GLY A 150 -14.22 -10.34 -1.26
N GLY A 151 -14.45 -10.69 -2.52
CA GLY A 151 -14.85 -12.01 -2.97
C GLY A 151 -13.78 -12.68 -3.83
N ARG A 152 -13.82 -14.01 -3.82
CA ARG A 152 -12.97 -14.86 -4.65
C ARG A 152 -13.84 -15.75 -5.51
N ILE A 153 -13.65 -15.69 -6.82
CA ILE A 153 -14.33 -16.52 -7.81
C ILE A 153 -13.33 -17.60 -8.24
N ARG A 154 -13.68 -18.88 -8.04
CA ARG A 154 -12.84 -19.99 -8.47
C ARG A 154 -12.91 -20.12 -9.99
N LEU A 155 -11.77 -20.04 -10.65
CA LEU A 155 -11.64 -20.23 -12.09
C LEU A 155 -11.19 -21.67 -12.42
N SER A 156 -10.26 -22.21 -11.62
CA SER A 156 -9.76 -23.58 -11.73
C SER A 156 -9.43 -24.14 -10.33
N GLU A 157 -8.74 -25.27 -10.24
CA GLU A 157 -8.27 -25.82 -8.96
C GLU A 157 -7.27 -24.88 -8.27
N ASN A 158 -6.37 -24.27 -9.07
CA ASN A 158 -5.29 -23.44 -8.59
C ASN A 158 -5.54 -21.92 -8.77
N ASP A 159 -6.57 -21.55 -9.54
CA ASP A 159 -6.75 -20.16 -9.98
C ASP A 159 -8.03 -19.56 -9.43
N ARG A 160 -7.92 -18.32 -8.96
CA ARG A 160 -9.04 -17.53 -8.47
C ARG A 160 -8.95 -16.08 -8.94
N LEU A 161 -10.08 -15.54 -9.33
CA LEU A 161 -10.24 -14.10 -9.51
C LEU A 161 -10.64 -13.50 -8.16
N ARG A 162 -10.01 -12.39 -7.79
CA ARG A 162 -10.28 -11.62 -6.57
C ARG A 162 -10.85 -10.28 -6.96
N ILE A 163 -11.94 -9.88 -6.32
CA ILE A 163 -12.54 -8.55 -6.48
C ILE A 163 -12.88 -8.03 -5.09
N GLY A 164 -12.45 -6.82 -4.76
CA GLY A 164 -12.64 -6.29 -3.42
C GLY A 164 -12.69 -4.76 -3.38
N MET A 165 -12.95 -4.27 -2.18
CA MET A 165 -12.81 -2.86 -1.83
C MET A 165 -11.78 -2.73 -0.70
N GLN A 166 -10.83 -1.83 -0.88
CA GLN A 166 -9.81 -1.52 0.10
C GLN A 166 -10.00 -0.10 0.60
N SER A 167 -9.86 0.07 1.91
CA SER A 167 -9.74 1.38 2.55
C SER A 167 -8.39 1.49 3.24
N GLN A 168 -7.82 2.69 3.24
CA GLN A 168 -6.51 2.94 3.85
C GLN A 168 -6.45 4.32 4.48
N LEU A 169 -5.59 4.45 5.48
CA LEU A 169 -5.14 5.73 6.02
C LEU A 169 -3.64 5.84 5.77
N CYS A 170 -3.16 7.03 5.41
CA CYS A 170 -1.75 7.28 5.18
C CYS A 170 -1.29 8.52 5.96
N ALA A 171 -0.21 8.40 6.70
CA ALA A 171 0.52 9.51 7.29
C ALA A 171 1.84 9.68 6.53
N ASN A 172 2.08 10.88 6.02
CA ASN A 172 3.29 11.22 5.27
C ASN A 172 4.32 11.92 6.15
N HIS A 173 5.55 11.49 6.07
CA HIS A 173 6.69 12.19 6.62
C HIS A 173 7.25 13.16 5.57
N VAL A 174 7.17 14.44 5.87
CA VAL A 174 7.58 15.54 4.95
C VAL A 174 8.71 16.34 5.58
N THR A 175 9.67 16.77 4.77
CA THR A 175 10.70 17.71 5.17
C THR A 175 10.50 19.01 4.40
N GLU A 176 10.21 20.09 5.13
CA GLU A 176 10.06 21.44 4.61
C GLU A 176 11.15 22.33 5.20
N LYS A 177 11.92 23.03 4.35
CA LYS A 177 12.98 23.96 4.78
C LYS A 177 13.91 23.41 5.87
N GLY A 178 14.20 22.11 5.81
CA GLY A 178 15.05 21.42 6.80
C GLY A 178 14.36 21.02 8.10
N GLN A 179 13.07 21.29 8.28
CA GLN A 179 12.25 20.79 9.38
C GLN A 179 11.45 19.57 8.92
N SER A 180 11.48 18.52 9.70
CA SER A 180 10.75 17.29 9.41
C SER A 180 9.52 17.19 10.30
N SER A 181 8.37 16.90 9.68
CA SER A 181 7.09 16.70 10.38
C SER A 181 6.29 15.58 9.74
N PHE A 182 5.37 14.99 10.54
CA PHE A 182 4.36 14.09 10.03
C PHE A 182 3.09 14.87 9.73
N TYR A 183 2.64 14.79 8.47
CA TYR A 183 1.32 15.23 8.07
C TYR A 183 0.43 13.99 7.99
N GLY A 184 -0.64 13.98 8.78
CA GLY A 184 -1.55 12.85 8.85
C GLY A 184 -2.74 13.00 7.93
N GLY A 185 -3.33 11.86 7.56
CA GLY A 185 -4.72 11.80 7.35
C GLY A 185 -5.24 11.69 5.93
N PHE A 186 -4.49 11.10 4.99
CA PHE A 186 -5.13 10.72 3.73
C PHE A 186 -5.97 9.46 3.92
N PHE A 187 -7.27 9.58 3.73
CA PHE A 187 -8.18 8.43 3.67
C PHE A 187 -8.47 8.07 2.22
N GLY A 188 -8.20 6.84 1.83
CA GLY A 188 -8.42 6.36 0.48
C GLY A 188 -9.34 5.15 0.44
N THR A 189 -10.16 5.07 -0.61
CA THR A 189 -10.97 3.90 -0.93
C THR A 189 -10.72 3.47 -2.36
N PHE A 190 -10.53 2.17 -2.57
CA PHE A 190 -10.12 1.58 -3.84
C PHE A 190 -10.99 0.38 -4.19
N LEU A 191 -11.33 0.27 -5.47
CA LEU A 191 -11.76 -0.99 -6.05
C LEU A 191 -10.52 -1.79 -6.41
N THR A 192 -10.46 -3.05 -5.99
CA THR A 192 -9.33 -3.95 -6.23
C THR A 192 -9.75 -5.10 -7.13
N MET A 193 -8.84 -5.50 -8.04
CA MET A 193 -8.99 -6.70 -8.86
C MET A 193 -7.66 -7.41 -8.95
N GLY A 194 -7.64 -8.70 -8.64
CA GLY A 194 -6.44 -9.53 -8.63
C GLY A 194 -6.70 -10.94 -9.13
N TYR A 195 -5.63 -11.59 -9.50
CA TYR A 195 -5.62 -12.99 -9.91
C TYR A 195 -4.71 -13.78 -8.95
N GLU A 196 -5.26 -14.78 -8.27
CA GLU A 196 -4.53 -15.63 -7.33
C GLU A 196 -4.21 -16.96 -8.00
N HIS A 197 -2.92 -17.27 -8.15
CA HIS A 197 -2.43 -18.56 -8.58
C HIS A 197 -1.78 -19.28 -7.41
N ARG A 198 -2.21 -20.52 -7.14
CA ARG A 198 -1.73 -21.40 -6.07
C ARG A 198 -0.76 -22.44 -6.66
N PHE A 199 0.33 -22.69 -5.97
CA PHE A 199 1.33 -23.69 -6.31
C PHE A 199 1.13 -24.98 -5.54
#